data_324ea4f2518a7862eec93657ae0407aa
#
_entry.id   324ea4f2518a7862eec93657ae0407aa
#
_cell.length_a   1.000
_cell.length_b   1.000
_cell.length_c   1.000
_cell.angle_alpha   90.00
_cell.angle_beta   90.00
_cell.angle_gamma   90.00
#
_symmetry.space_group_name_H-M   'P 1'
#
loop_
_entity.id
_entity.type
_entity.pdbx_description
1 polymer ?
#
loop_
_entity_poly.entity_id
_entity_poly.type
_entity_poly.pdbx_seq_one_letter_code
_entity_poly.pdbx_strand_id
1 'polypeptide(L)'
;MEYNQKLKLLIDGKWTDSSKRDTLPVIDPATEKILSYLPIADENDLERALVSSKMGFQIWSKWTPLRRQAVMLKTVEIIRKRSDEIAKTLTMEMGKTLRESKQEINQVIETIIWCAEEGKRTYGRIIPSRDGQARQMVFKEPIGPVAAFVAWNFPGGNVIRKVASTLAAGCSIIIKPSEETPGTAVAIGECFMDAGLPQGVLNIIFGVPDKISKYLLKSSIPKAVTFTGSVDVGKHLQSLASETLKKCTLELGGHAPVIICDDANIDKVLNKIAIWKFRNSGQVCISPSRFFVQEASYKKFVDGFVAIANQINLGSGLEENSDMGPLIFEKQVHKMESFV
;
A
#
# COMPACT_ATOMS: atom_id res chain seq x y z
N MET A 1 -11.67 17.49 -15.17
CA MET A 1 -11.65 16.03 -15.38
C MET A 1 -12.64 15.39 -14.41
N GLU A 2 -13.36 14.37 -14.80
CA GLU A 2 -14.39 13.75 -13.96
C GLU A 2 -13.78 12.53 -13.21
N TYR A 3 -14.17 12.37 -11.94
CA TYR A 3 -13.82 11.20 -11.14
C TYR A 3 -14.82 10.08 -11.43
N ASN A 4 -14.37 9.06 -12.14
CA ASN A 4 -15.23 8.00 -12.67
C ASN A 4 -15.22 6.70 -11.84
N GLN A 5 -14.35 6.61 -10.82
CA GLN A 5 -14.24 5.39 -10.02
C GLN A 5 -15.44 5.24 -9.08
N LYS A 6 -16.18 4.15 -9.24
CA LYS A 6 -17.26 3.79 -8.31
C LYS A 6 -16.67 3.13 -7.06
N LEU A 7 -16.92 3.76 -5.91
CA LEU A 7 -16.43 3.26 -4.62
C LEU A 7 -17.33 2.15 -4.09
N LYS A 8 -16.73 1.03 -3.69
CA LYS A 8 -17.43 -0.20 -3.28
C LYS A 8 -16.60 -1.01 -2.30
N LEU A 9 -17.27 -1.83 -1.50
CA LEU A 9 -16.64 -2.92 -0.74
C LEU A 9 -16.57 -4.17 -1.62
N LEU A 10 -15.52 -4.98 -1.48
CA LEU A 10 -15.43 -6.31 -2.06
C LEU A 10 -15.47 -7.34 -0.95
N ILE A 11 -16.54 -8.11 -0.88
CA ILE A 11 -16.69 -9.19 0.09
C ILE A 11 -17.25 -10.42 -0.62
N ASP A 12 -16.58 -11.55 -0.47
CA ASP A 12 -16.98 -12.83 -1.06
C ASP A 12 -17.17 -12.76 -2.60
N GLY A 13 -16.25 -12.06 -3.26
CA GLY A 13 -16.29 -11.86 -4.71
C GLY A 13 -17.42 -10.95 -5.20
N LYS A 14 -18.15 -10.31 -4.30
CA LYS A 14 -19.28 -9.42 -4.61
C LYS A 14 -18.95 -7.99 -4.24
N TRP A 15 -19.22 -7.09 -5.19
CA TRP A 15 -19.12 -5.66 -4.98
C TRP A 15 -20.38 -5.10 -4.34
N THR A 16 -20.23 -4.30 -3.30
CA THR A 16 -21.35 -3.62 -2.61
C THR A 16 -21.09 -2.11 -2.62
N ASP A 17 -22.04 -1.35 -3.14
CA ASP A 17 -21.99 0.09 -3.25
C ASP A 17 -22.53 0.83 -1.99
N SER A 18 -22.65 2.15 -2.07
CA SER A 18 -23.11 3.04 -1.01
C SER A 18 -24.63 3.02 -0.78
N SER A 19 -25.41 2.28 -1.58
CA SER A 19 -26.87 2.25 -1.42
C SER A 19 -27.26 1.67 -0.05
N LYS A 20 -28.03 2.46 0.73
CA LYS A 20 -28.52 2.12 2.08
C LYS A 20 -27.42 1.87 3.13
N ARG A 21 -26.28 2.57 3.02
CA ARG A 21 -25.15 2.45 3.94
C ARG A 21 -24.66 3.82 4.41
N ASP A 22 -24.01 3.84 5.57
CA ASP A 22 -23.21 4.97 5.98
C ASP A 22 -22.04 5.17 5.01
N THR A 23 -21.68 6.42 4.76
CA THR A 23 -20.64 6.78 3.81
C THR A 23 -19.68 7.82 4.38
N LEU A 24 -18.48 7.87 3.83
CA LEU A 24 -17.50 8.93 4.07
C LEU A 24 -17.24 9.69 2.76
N PRO A 25 -17.11 11.02 2.78
CA PRO A 25 -16.71 11.77 1.61
C PRO A 25 -15.25 11.50 1.29
N VAL A 26 -14.93 11.32 0.01
CA VAL A 26 -13.56 11.31 -0.53
C VAL A 26 -13.32 12.66 -1.18
N ILE A 27 -12.24 13.32 -0.78
CA ILE A 27 -11.97 14.71 -1.13
C ILE A 27 -10.76 14.77 -2.05
N ASP A 28 -10.83 15.58 -3.10
CA ASP A 28 -9.68 15.96 -3.90
C ASP A 28 -8.84 17.00 -3.13
N PRO A 29 -7.60 16.68 -2.73
CA PRO A 29 -6.78 17.60 -1.96
C PRO A 29 -6.34 18.85 -2.73
N ALA A 30 -6.42 18.85 -4.08
CA ALA A 30 -6.07 20.00 -4.90
C ALA A 30 -7.20 21.04 -5.02
N THR A 31 -8.44 20.59 -4.90
CA THR A 31 -9.63 21.45 -5.07
C THR A 31 -10.54 21.52 -3.85
N GLU A 32 -10.27 20.67 -2.84
CA GLU A 32 -11.07 20.48 -1.62
C GLU A 32 -12.55 20.07 -1.89
N LYS A 33 -12.82 19.63 -3.13
CA LYS A 33 -14.15 19.18 -3.53
C LYS A 33 -14.34 17.69 -3.26
N ILE A 34 -15.57 17.32 -2.96
CA ILE A 34 -15.95 15.92 -2.82
C ILE A 34 -15.91 15.25 -4.20
N LEU A 35 -15.12 14.20 -4.33
CA LEU A 35 -15.04 13.35 -5.51
C LEU A 35 -16.16 12.32 -5.55
N SER A 36 -16.41 11.66 -4.43
CA SER A 36 -17.39 10.58 -4.30
C SER A 36 -17.66 10.27 -2.83
N TYR A 37 -18.60 9.35 -2.57
CA TYR A 37 -18.92 8.85 -1.24
C TYR A 37 -18.53 7.37 -1.11
N LEU A 38 -17.67 7.09 -0.13
CA LEU A 38 -17.15 5.76 0.17
C LEU A 38 -18.09 5.00 1.10
N PRO A 39 -18.64 3.83 0.74
CA PRO A 39 -19.39 3.00 1.66
C PRO A 39 -18.50 2.46 2.78
N ILE A 40 -19.01 2.44 4.01
CA ILE A 40 -18.31 1.85 5.16
C ILE A 40 -18.91 0.49 5.54
N ALA A 41 -18.04 -0.41 5.96
CA ALA A 41 -18.42 -1.75 6.40
C ALA A 41 -19.05 -1.71 7.80
N ASP A 42 -20.14 -2.43 7.99
CA ASP A 42 -20.71 -2.74 9.29
C ASP A 42 -20.14 -4.06 9.87
N GLU A 43 -20.57 -4.44 11.08
CA GLU A 43 -20.08 -5.66 11.73
C GLU A 43 -20.47 -6.94 10.96
N ASN A 44 -21.62 -6.95 10.27
CA ASN A 44 -22.02 -8.10 9.44
C ASN A 44 -21.09 -8.24 8.23
N ASP A 45 -20.66 -7.12 7.65
CA ASP A 45 -19.67 -7.13 6.57
C ASP A 45 -18.32 -7.66 7.05
N LEU A 46 -17.87 -7.26 8.24
CA LEU A 46 -16.62 -7.75 8.82
C LEU A 46 -16.67 -9.26 9.07
N GLU A 47 -17.77 -9.76 9.63
CA GLU A 47 -17.96 -11.21 9.82
C GLU A 47 -18.00 -11.96 8.49
N ARG A 48 -18.72 -11.46 7.51
CA ARG A 48 -18.76 -12.04 6.15
C ARG A 48 -17.37 -12.05 5.51
N ALA A 49 -16.58 -10.98 5.66
CA ALA A 49 -15.23 -10.91 5.13
C ALA A 49 -14.30 -11.95 5.81
N LEU A 50 -14.45 -12.16 7.13
CA LEU A 50 -13.71 -13.19 7.87
C LEU A 50 -14.04 -14.60 7.36
N VAL A 51 -15.33 -14.94 7.29
CA VAL A 51 -15.79 -16.25 6.81
C VAL A 51 -15.36 -16.45 5.34
N SER A 52 -15.59 -15.48 4.50
CA SER A 52 -15.20 -15.48 3.08
C SER A 52 -13.69 -15.69 2.92
N SER A 53 -12.87 -14.97 3.69
CA SER A 53 -11.41 -15.11 3.63
C SER A 53 -10.95 -16.52 4.04
N LYS A 54 -11.59 -17.14 5.04
CA LYS A 54 -11.34 -18.53 5.44
C LYS A 54 -11.64 -19.50 4.30
N MET A 55 -12.79 -19.34 3.63
CA MET A 55 -13.18 -20.18 2.50
C MET A 55 -12.26 -19.97 1.29
N GLY A 56 -11.94 -18.72 0.97
CA GLY A 56 -11.00 -18.37 -0.09
C GLY A 56 -9.62 -18.97 0.14
N PHE A 57 -9.12 -18.97 1.37
CA PHE A 57 -7.88 -19.63 1.74
C PHE A 57 -7.91 -21.15 1.47
N GLN A 58 -8.99 -21.84 1.82
CA GLN A 58 -9.13 -23.28 1.58
C GLN A 58 -9.08 -23.65 0.08
N ILE A 59 -9.48 -22.74 -0.78
CA ILE A 59 -9.40 -22.90 -2.24
C ILE A 59 -7.99 -22.56 -2.72
N TRP A 60 -7.52 -21.35 -2.41
CA TRP A 60 -6.30 -20.76 -2.97
C TRP A 60 -5.02 -21.47 -2.54
N SER A 61 -4.95 -21.92 -1.28
CA SER A 61 -3.80 -22.64 -0.74
C SER A 61 -3.55 -23.99 -1.44
N LYS A 62 -4.60 -24.61 -2.00
CA LYS A 62 -4.50 -25.86 -2.76
C LYS A 62 -4.06 -25.68 -4.21
N TRP A 63 -4.08 -24.44 -4.73
CA TRP A 63 -3.61 -24.18 -6.08
C TRP A 63 -2.09 -24.25 -6.12
N THR A 64 -1.56 -24.82 -7.21
CA THR A 64 -0.12 -24.82 -7.45
C THR A 64 0.40 -23.39 -7.62
N PRO A 65 1.68 -23.11 -7.29
CA PRO A 65 2.29 -21.80 -7.54
C PRO A 65 2.12 -21.31 -8.97
N LEU A 66 2.23 -22.22 -9.97
CA LEU A 66 2.04 -21.88 -11.38
C LEU A 66 0.61 -21.40 -11.69
N ARG A 67 -0.39 -22.04 -11.11
CA ARG A 67 -1.79 -21.64 -11.30
C ARG A 67 -2.07 -20.28 -10.66
N ARG A 68 -1.52 -20.02 -9.48
CA ARG A 68 -1.60 -18.71 -8.82
C ARG A 68 -0.91 -17.63 -9.65
N GLN A 69 0.30 -17.90 -10.13
CA GLN A 69 1.03 -17.02 -11.03
C GLN A 69 0.22 -16.63 -12.28
N ALA A 70 -0.44 -17.57 -12.93
CA ALA A 70 -1.22 -17.30 -14.14
C ALA A 70 -2.30 -16.22 -13.90
N VAL A 71 -3.03 -16.28 -12.78
CA VAL A 71 -4.01 -15.24 -12.42
C VAL A 71 -3.32 -13.91 -12.14
N MET A 72 -2.21 -13.92 -11.39
CA MET A 72 -1.48 -12.69 -11.06
C MET A 72 -0.93 -12.00 -12.32
N LEU A 73 -0.39 -12.75 -13.27
CA LEU A 73 0.10 -12.18 -14.55
C LEU A 73 -1.04 -11.69 -15.43
N LYS A 74 -2.19 -12.37 -15.45
CA LYS A 74 -3.38 -11.88 -16.13
C LYS A 74 -3.88 -10.57 -15.52
N THR A 75 -3.79 -10.41 -14.20
CA THR A 75 -4.08 -9.14 -13.53
C THR A 75 -3.17 -8.02 -14.02
N VAL A 76 -1.87 -8.29 -14.23
CA VAL A 76 -0.92 -7.33 -14.80
C VAL A 76 -1.37 -6.84 -16.18
N GLU A 77 -1.81 -7.74 -17.05
CA GLU A 77 -2.30 -7.37 -18.39
C GLU A 77 -3.50 -6.43 -18.33
N ILE A 78 -4.43 -6.67 -17.38
CA ILE A 78 -5.61 -5.84 -17.18
C ILE A 78 -5.22 -4.46 -16.61
N ILE A 79 -4.32 -4.43 -15.61
CA ILE A 79 -3.83 -3.17 -15.04
C ILE A 79 -3.12 -2.34 -16.11
N ARG A 80 -2.31 -2.94 -16.98
CA ARG A 80 -1.65 -2.22 -18.10
C ARG A 80 -2.66 -1.52 -19.00
N LYS A 81 -3.77 -2.18 -19.32
CA LYS A 81 -4.84 -1.61 -20.15
C LYS A 81 -5.58 -0.45 -19.47
N ARG A 82 -5.65 -0.46 -18.12
CA ARG A 82 -6.34 0.55 -17.30
C ARG A 82 -5.39 1.53 -16.62
N SER A 83 -4.10 1.48 -16.91
CA SER A 83 -3.05 2.18 -16.16
C SER A 83 -3.27 3.70 -16.10
N ASP A 84 -3.67 4.32 -17.21
CA ASP A 84 -3.92 5.78 -17.26
C ASP A 84 -5.14 6.18 -16.43
N GLU A 85 -6.19 5.38 -16.44
CA GLU A 85 -7.40 5.61 -15.66
C GLU A 85 -7.13 5.48 -14.15
N ILE A 86 -6.43 4.39 -13.76
CA ILE A 86 -6.04 4.16 -12.37
C ILE A 86 -5.10 5.27 -11.88
N ALA A 87 -4.13 5.71 -12.71
CA ALA A 87 -3.22 6.80 -12.36
C ALA A 87 -3.94 8.13 -12.17
N LYS A 88 -4.96 8.43 -12.98
CA LYS A 88 -5.80 9.63 -12.81
C LYS A 88 -6.59 9.59 -11.50
N THR A 89 -7.24 8.47 -11.21
CA THR A 89 -7.94 8.25 -9.94
C THR A 89 -6.99 8.48 -8.77
N LEU A 90 -5.80 7.90 -8.81
CA LEU A 90 -4.77 8.05 -7.79
C LEU A 90 -4.37 9.51 -7.59
N THR A 91 -4.12 10.27 -8.68
CA THR A 91 -3.80 11.69 -8.62
C THR A 91 -4.91 12.50 -7.96
N MET A 92 -6.16 12.25 -8.33
CA MET A 92 -7.30 13.00 -7.79
C MET A 92 -7.53 12.74 -6.31
N GLU A 93 -7.30 11.52 -5.83
CA GLU A 93 -7.49 11.16 -4.42
C GLU A 93 -6.31 11.58 -3.54
N MET A 94 -5.08 11.48 -4.05
CA MET A 94 -3.87 11.64 -3.24
C MET A 94 -3.20 13.00 -3.43
N GLY A 95 -3.43 13.66 -4.55
CA GLY A 95 -2.87 14.97 -4.88
C GLY A 95 -1.51 14.96 -5.58
N LYS A 96 -0.76 13.85 -5.59
CA LYS A 96 0.52 13.76 -6.30
C LYS A 96 0.37 13.98 -7.80
N THR A 97 1.46 14.33 -8.47
CA THR A 97 1.41 14.58 -9.92
C THR A 97 1.03 13.32 -10.71
N LEU A 98 0.36 13.50 -11.85
CA LEU A 98 -0.02 12.39 -12.73
C LEU A 98 1.22 11.61 -13.20
N ARG A 99 2.36 12.27 -13.36
CA ARG A 99 3.65 11.65 -13.65
C ARG A 99 4.06 10.66 -12.55
N GLU A 100 3.96 11.06 -11.29
CA GLU A 100 4.26 10.20 -10.15
C GLU A 100 3.25 9.07 -9.99
N SER A 101 1.97 9.32 -10.25
CA SER A 101 0.92 8.30 -10.22
C SER A 101 1.15 7.23 -11.29
N LYS A 102 1.53 7.60 -12.52
CA LYS A 102 1.91 6.65 -13.57
C LYS A 102 3.13 5.81 -13.18
N GLN A 103 4.13 6.42 -12.54
CA GLN A 103 5.29 5.70 -12.01
C GLN A 103 4.88 4.70 -10.90
N GLU A 104 3.94 5.08 -10.02
CA GLU A 104 3.43 4.19 -8.99
C GLU A 104 2.68 3.00 -9.59
N ILE A 105 1.84 3.20 -10.61
CA ILE A 105 1.15 2.10 -11.29
C ILE A 105 2.14 1.17 -12.01
N ASN A 106 3.22 1.68 -12.57
CA ASN A 106 4.29 0.82 -13.09
C ASN A 106 4.96 -0.02 -11.99
N GLN A 107 5.21 0.57 -10.81
CA GLN A 107 5.72 -0.17 -9.65
C GLN A 107 4.72 -1.22 -9.13
N VAL A 108 3.42 -0.95 -9.20
CA VAL A 108 2.35 -1.94 -8.91
C VAL A 108 2.50 -3.16 -9.82
N ILE A 109 2.65 -2.94 -11.12
CA ILE A 109 2.83 -3.99 -12.14
C ILE A 109 4.09 -4.81 -11.84
N GLU A 110 5.23 -4.15 -11.63
CA GLU A 110 6.51 -4.80 -11.32
C GLU A 110 6.43 -5.63 -10.03
N THR A 111 5.75 -5.12 -9.00
CA THR A 111 5.57 -5.83 -7.73
C THR A 111 4.73 -7.09 -7.91
N ILE A 112 3.67 -7.05 -8.72
CA ILE A 112 2.86 -8.26 -9.00
C ILE A 112 3.71 -9.30 -9.72
N ILE A 113 4.46 -8.90 -10.75
CA ILE A 113 5.33 -9.80 -11.52
C ILE A 113 6.38 -10.43 -10.59
N TRP A 114 7.05 -9.60 -9.78
CA TRP A 114 8.06 -10.08 -8.82
C TRP A 114 7.48 -11.12 -7.86
N CYS A 115 6.35 -10.81 -7.21
CA CYS A 115 5.72 -11.72 -6.25
C CYS A 115 5.24 -13.02 -6.93
N ALA A 116 4.67 -12.92 -8.14
CA ALA A 116 4.23 -14.07 -8.92
C ALA A 116 5.39 -15.02 -9.26
N GLU A 117 6.56 -14.47 -9.59
CA GLU A 117 7.79 -15.23 -9.83
C GLU A 117 8.35 -15.83 -8.54
N GLU A 118 8.41 -15.07 -7.45
CA GLU A 118 8.91 -15.54 -6.15
C GLU A 118 8.01 -16.64 -5.54
N GLY A 119 6.70 -16.59 -5.80
CA GLY A 119 5.78 -17.63 -5.35
C GLY A 119 6.17 -19.05 -5.80
N LYS A 120 6.88 -19.19 -6.91
CA LYS A 120 7.40 -20.46 -7.43
C LYS A 120 8.66 -20.94 -6.70
N ARG A 121 9.36 -20.06 -5.97
CA ARG A 121 10.63 -20.33 -5.29
C ARG A 121 10.46 -20.64 -3.81
N THR A 122 9.26 -20.97 -3.35
CA THR A 122 8.99 -21.36 -1.97
C THR A 122 9.50 -22.78 -1.68
N TYR A 123 10.79 -23.01 -1.96
CA TYR A 123 11.43 -24.32 -1.81
C TYR A 123 11.53 -24.75 -0.35
N GLY A 124 11.45 -26.06 -0.12
CA GLY A 124 11.81 -26.69 1.15
C GLY A 124 13.30 -26.91 1.30
N ARG A 125 13.69 -27.62 2.36
CA ARG A 125 15.07 -28.04 2.62
C ARG A 125 15.10 -29.47 3.13
N ILE A 126 16.16 -30.21 2.79
CA ILE A 126 16.51 -31.49 3.39
C ILE A 126 17.70 -31.23 4.31
N ILE A 127 17.58 -31.59 5.58
CA ILE A 127 18.57 -31.32 6.62
C ILE A 127 19.07 -32.68 7.12
N PRO A 128 20.41 -32.94 7.20
CA PRO A 128 20.95 -34.14 7.80
C PRO A 128 20.54 -34.24 9.27
N SER A 129 20.13 -35.44 9.71
CA SER A 129 19.92 -35.70 11.13
C SER A 129 21.23 -35.89 11.87
N ARG A 130 21.22 -35.77 13.19
CA ARG A 130 22.43 -35.92 14.02
C ARG A 130 23.00 -37.35 14.03
N ASP A 131 22.13 -38.31 13.94
CA ASP A 131 22.46 -39.75 14.08
C ASP A 131 22.41 -40.52 12.75
N GLY A 132 22.07 -39.86 11.66
CA GLY A 132 21.97 -40.48 10.34
C GLY A 132 20.76 -41.43 10.16
N GLN A 133 19.94 -41.66 11.18
CA GLN A 133 18.82 -42.62 11.12
C GLN A 133 17.56 -42.04 10.56
N ALA A 134 17.45 -40.68 10.44
CA ALA A 134 16.30 -39.98 9.92
C ALA A 134 16.66 -39.00 8.82
N ARG A 135 15.71 -38.65 7.99
CA ARG A 135 15.81 -37.52 7.05
C ARG A 135 14.86 -36.43 7.54
N GLN A 136 15.40 -35.25 7.83
CA GLN A 136 14.61 -34.08 8.23
C GLN A 136 14.28 -33.26 7.00
N MET A 137 13.01 -32.97 6.79
CA MET A 137 12.53 -32.15 5.67
C MET A 137 11.76 -30.95 6.20
N VAL A 138 12.02 -29.78 5.62
CA VAL A 138 11.29 -28.54 5.91
C VAL A 138 10.45 -28.19 4.68
N PHE A 139 9.16 -28.03 4.88
CA PHE A 139 8.24 -27.54 3.88
C PHE A 139 7.78 -26.14 4.25
N LYS A 140 7.57 -25.29 3.24
CA LYS A 140 6.93 -23.98 3.41
C LYS A 140 5.45 -24.10 3.05
N GLU A 141 4.59 -23.70 3.97
CA GLU A 141 3.15 -23.74 3.79
C GLU A 141 2.53 -22.36 3.98
N PRO A 142 1.42 -22.04 3.27
CA PRO A 142 0.67 -20.82 3.51
C PRO A 142 0.20 -20.74 4.96
N ILE A 143 0.45 -19.60 5.62
CA ILE A 143 0.12 -19.43 7.04
C ILE A 143 -1.38 -19.36 7.33
N GLY A 144 -2.20 -18.93 6.35
CA GLY A 144 -3.64 -18.73 6.52
C GLY A 144 -4.11 -17.37 6.01
N PRO A 145 -5.35 -16.97 6.33
CA PRO A 145 -5.87 -15.65 6.03
C PRO A 145 -5.04 -14.54 6.68
N VAL A 146 -4.88 -13.42 5.99
CA VAL A 146 -4.10 -12.25 6.42
C VAL A 146 -5.01 -11.05 6.56
N ALA A 147 -4.90 -10.30 7.66
CA ALA A 147 -5.48 -8.98 7.82
C ALA A 147 -4.45 -7.92 7.44
N ALA A 148 -4.81 -7.01 6.54
CA ALA A 148 -3.90 -5.97 6.03
C ALA A 148 -4.50 -4.57 6.22
N PHE A 149 -3.67 -3.64 6.65
CA PHE A 149 -4.03 -2.22 6.81
C PHE A 149 -2.96 -1.36 6.16
N VAL A 150 -3.36 -0.39 5.34
CA VAL A 150 -2.40 0.42 4.59
C VAL A 150 -2.72 1.91 4.63
N ALA A 151 -1.66 2.72 4.57
CA ALA A 151 -1.74 4.17 4.52
C ALA A 151 -2.04 4.68 3.11
N TRP A 152 -2.42 5.95 3.04
CA TRP A 152 -2.88 6.69 1.88
C TRP A 152 -1.78 7.14 0.91
N ASN A 153 -0.53 7.26 1.36
CA ASN A 153 0.51 7.97 0.62
C ASN A 153 1.01 7.28 -0.67
N PHE A 154 0.84 5.96 -0.76
CA PHE A 154 1.05 5.17 -1.97
C PHE A 154 -0.09 4.17 -2.10
N PRO A 155 -1.30 4.63 -2.51
CA PRO A 155 -2.51 3.80 -2.48
C PRO A 155 -2.45 2.58 -3.39
N GLY A 156 -1.75 2.65 -4.51
CA GLY A 156 -1.46 1.49 -5.35
C GLY A 156 -0.33 0.64 -4.76
N GLY A 157 0.81 1.26 -4.44
CA GLY A 157 2.01 0.59 -3.97
C GLY A 157 1.84 -0.13 -2.63
N ASN A 158 1.20 0.51 -1.65
CA ASN A 158 0.96 -0.09 -0.34
C ASN A 158 -0.04 -1.27 -0.41
N VAL A 159 -1.12 -1.11 -1.18
CA VAL A 159 -2.11 -2.17 -1.41
C VAL A 159 -1.45 -3.36 -2.06
N ILE A 160 -0.73 -3.14 -3.17
CA ILE A 160 -0.21 -4.27 -3.95
C ILE A 160 0.89 -5.03 -3.24
N ARG A 161 1.75 -4.38 -2.46
CA ARG A 161 2.76 -5.06 -1.65
C ARG A 161 2.14 -6.07 -0.69
N LYS A 162 0.98 -5.77 -0.11
CA LYS A 162 0.26 -6.68 0.79
C LYS A 162 -0.50 -7.75 0.01
N VAL A 163 -1.24 -7.35 -1.02
CA VAL A 163 -2.06 -8.28 -1.82
C VAL A 163 -1.17 -9.26 -2.59
N ALA A 164 -0.22 -8.79 -3.40
CA ALA A 164 0.57 -9.66 -4.27
C ALA A 164 1.43 -10.67 -3.48
N SER A 165 2.10 -10.24 -2.40
CA SER A 165 2.90 -11.14 -1.57
C SER A 165 2.04 -12.19 -0.86
N THR A 166 0.87 -11.80 -0.36
CA THR A 166 -0.08 -12.71 0.30
C THR A 166 -0.62 -13.75 -0.68
N LEU A 167 -1.02 -13.31 -1.88
CA LEU A 167 -1.55 -14.22 -2.91
C LEU A 167 -0.47 -15.17 -3.43
N ALA A 168 0.74 -14.68 -3.68
CA ALA A 168 1.86 -15.50 -4.12
C ALA A 168 2.20 -16.60 -3.11
N ALA A 169 2.15 -16.28 -1.81
CA ALA A 169 2.34 -17.24 -0.72
C ALA A 169 1.21 -18.27 -0.59
N GLY A 170 0.09 -18.13 -1.31
CA GLY A 170 -1.06 -19.03 -1.23
C GLY A 170 -2.02 -18.71 -0.10
N CYS A 171 -1.94 -17.51 0.48
CA CYS A 171 -2.82 -17.00 1.52
C CYS A 171 -3.98 -16.20 0.93
N SER A 172 -5.09 -16.07 1.66
CA SER A 172 -6.14 -15.09 1.39
C SER A 172 -5.92 -13.82 2.19
N ILE A 173 -6.59 -12.73 1.81
CA ILE A 173 -6.41 -11.43 2.44
C ILE A 173 -7.72 -10.69 2.63
N ILE A 174 -7.86 -10.06 3.79
CA ILE A 174 -8.80 -8.98 4.04
C ILE A 174 -7.98 -7.71 4.15
N ILE A 175 -8.12 -6.82 3.19
CA ILE A 175 -7.37 -5.56 3.20
C ILE A 175 -8.31 -4.38 3.49
N LYS A 176 -7.86 -3.53 4.41
CA LYS A 176 -8.45 -2.22 4.68
C LYS A 176 -7.50 -1.14 4.12
N PRO A 177 -7.75 -0.65 2.89
CA PRO A 177 -7.04 0.52 2.38
C PRO A 177 -7.44 1.78 3.15
N SER A 178 -6.76 2.89 2.87
CA SER A 178 -7.10 4.18 3.46
C SER A 178 -8.41 4.73 2.91
N GLU A 179 -9.18 5.40 3.76
CA GLU A 179 -10.44 6.04 3.39
C GLU A 179 -10.23 7.27 2.51
N GLU A 180 -9.05 7.87 2.57
CA GLU A 180 -8.68 9.05 1.77
C GLU A 180 -8.42 8.71 0.30
N THR A 181 -8.00 7.47 0.01
CA THR A 181 -7.58 7.05 -1.34
C THR A 181 -8.16 5.69 -1.73
N PRO A 182 -9.47 5.50 -1.66
CA PRO A 182 -10.10 4.19 -1.80
C PRO A 182 -10.21 3.71 -3.25
N GLY A 183 -10.39 4.61 -4.20
CA GLY A 183 -10.69 4.26 -5.60
C GLY A 183 -9.55 3.53 -6.29
N THR A 184 -8.31 3.90 -5.97
CA THR A 184 -7.13 3.18 -6.48
C THR A 184 -7.15 1.71 -6.02
N ALA A 185 -7.48 1.45 -4.76
CA ALA A 185 -7.57 0.08 -4.24
C ALA A 185 -8.73 -0.71 -4.85
N VAL A 186 -9.90 -0.06 -5.05
CA VAL A 186 -11.05 -0.66 -5.72
C VAL A 186 -10.70 -1.02 -7.16
N ALA A 187 -10.11 -0.10 -7.93
CA ALA A 187 -9.71 -0.32 -9.32
C ALA A 187 -8.71 -1.50 -9.46
N ILE A 188 -7.73 -1.59 -8.57
CA ILE A 188 -6.79 -2.73 -8.53
C ILE A 188 -7.54 -4.03 -8.18
N GLY A 189 -8.47 -3.98 -7.21
CA GLY A 189 -9.31 -5.12 -6.84
C GLY A 189 -10.17 -5.61 -8.02
N GLU A 190 -10.77 -4.70 -8.79
CA GLU A 190 -11.52 -5.03 -10.01
C GLU A 190 -10.63 -5.78 -11.02
N CYS A 191 -9.38 -5.34 -11.20
CA CYS A 191 -8.45 -6.04 -12.10
C CYS A 191 -8.16 -7.49 -11.64
N PHE A 192 -8.04 -7.76 -10.34
CA PHE A 192 -7.89 -9.12 -9.81
C PHE A 192 -9.14 -9.97 -10.05
N MET A 193 -10.33 -9.42 -9.81
CA MET A 193 -11.59 -10.13 -10.05
C MET A 193 -11.77 -10.46 -11.53
N ASP A 194 -11.52 -9.51 -12.44
CA ASP A 194 -11.58 -9.70 -13.89
C ASP A 194 -10.53 -10.71 -14.40
N ALA A 195 -9.41 -10.85 -13.71
CA ALA A 195 -8.41 -11.87 -13.99
C ALA A 195 -8.85 -13.29 -13.59
N GLY A 196 -9.95 -13.42 -12.84
CA GLY A 196 -10.49 -14.70 -12.39
C GLY A 196 -9.95 -15.16 -11.02
N LEU A 197 -9.60 -14.21 -10.14
CA LEU A 197 -9.26 -14.54 -8.75
C LEU A 197 -10.48 -15.19 -8.08
N PRO A 198 -10.34 -16.36 -7.39
CA PRO A 198 -11.48 -17.00 -6.74
C PRO A 198 -12.10 -16.15 -5.63
N GLN A 199 -13.40 -16.30 -5.44
CA GLN A 199 -14.16 -15.61 -4.38
C GLN A 199 -13.52 -15.87 -3.01
N GLY A 200 -13.53 -14.83 -2.15
CA GLY A 200 -12.99 -14.88 -0.81
C GLY A 200 -11.47 -14.78 -0.68
N VAL A 201 -10.71 -14.94 -1.77
CA VAL A 201 -9.24 -14.82 -1.72
C VAL A 201 -8.80 -13.38 -1.46
N LEU A 202 -9.51 -12.41 -2.03
CA LEU A 202 -9.34 -10.98 -1.77
C LEU A 202 -10.66 -10.39 -1.27
N ASN A 203 -10.61 -9.71 -0.13
CA ASN A 203 -11.71 -8.91 0.40
C ASN A 203 -11.18 -7.49 0.67
N ILE A 204 -11.91 -6.47 0.23
CA ILE A 204 -11.56 -5.05 0.39
C ILE A 204 -12.66 -4.38 1.19
N ILE A 205 -12.32 -3.85 2.35
CA ILE A 205 -13.25 -3.22 3.27
C ILE A 205 -12.76 -1.82 3.66
N PHE A 206 -13.68 -0.91 3.90
CA PHE A 206 -13.42 0.45 4.37
C PHE A 206 -14.29 0.75 5.59
N GLY A 207 -13.89 1.74 6.38
CA GLY A 207 -14.63 2.20 7.55
C GLY A 207 -13.71 2.58 8.70
N VAL A 208 -14.26 2.80 9.88
CA VAL A 208 -13.53 3.31 11.04
C VAL A 208 -12.36 2.38 11.41
N PRO A 209 -11.09 2.84 11.28
CA PRO A 209 -9.91 1.98 11.41
C PRO A 209 -9.83 1.23 12.72
N ASP A 210 -10.11 1.89 13.84
CA ASP A 210 -10.07 1.30 15.18
C ASP A 210 -11.12 0.18 15.36
N LYS A 211 -12.35 0.40 14.89
CA LYS A 211 -13.42 -0.61 14.94
C LYS A 211 -13.05 -1.85 14.12
N ILE A 212 -12.61 -1.64 12.88
CA ILE A 212 -12.25 -2.72 11.96
C ILE A 212 -11.06 -3.52 12.50
N SER A 213 -10.01 -2.84 12.96
CA SER A 213 -8.82 -3.52 13.47
C SER A 213 -9.11 -4.37 14.70
N LYS A 214 -9.84 -3.84 15.68
CA LYS A 214 -10.27 -4.58 16.87
C LYS A 214 -11.10 -5.80 16.50
N TYR A 215 -12.07 -5.65 15.59
CA TYR A 215 -12.92 -6.76 15.17
C TYR A 215 -12.12 -7.88 14.47
N LEU A 216 -11.33 -7.52 13.45
CA LEU A 216 -10.55 -8.50 12.68
C LEU A 216 -9.47 -9.18 13.53
N LEU A 217 -8.80 -8.44 14.43
CA LEU A 217 -7.69 -8.99 15.19
C LEU A 217 -8.12 -9.80 16.42
N LYS A 218 -9.33 -9.58 16.93
CA LYS A 218 -9.95 -10.45 17.94
C LYS A 218 -10.30 -11.84 17.37
N SER A 219 -10.62 -11.93 16.09
CA SER A 219 -10.96 -13.19 15.43
C SER A 219 -9.74 -14.12 15.32
N SER A 220 -9.95 -15.42 15.49
CA SER A 220 -8.91 -16.44 15.28
C SER A 220 -8.67 -16.79 13.80
N ILE A 221 -9.48 -16.27 12.87
CA ILE A 221 -9.40 -16.56 11.43
C ILE A 221 -8.12 -15.97 10.80
N PRO A 222 -7.81 -14.69 10.91
CA PRO A 222 -6.53 -14.16 10.43
C PRO A 222 -5.36 -14.74 11.23
N LYS A 223 -4.35 -15.24 10.54
CA LYS A 223 -3.14 -15.81 11.15
C LYS A 223 -1.96 -14.85 11.14
N ALA A 224 -2.03 -13.83 10.31
CA ALA A 224 -1.04 -12.78 10.24
C ALA A 224 -1.69 -11.40 10.05
N VAL A 225 -0.96 -10.39 10.49
CA VAL A 225 -1.28 -8.98 10.29
C VAL A 225 -0.15 -8.34 9.50
N THR A 226 -0.49 -7.54 8.52
CA THR A 226 0.47 -6.68 7.84
C THR A 226 -0.04 -5.25 7.80
N PHE A 227 0.83 -4.31 8.14
CA PHE A 227 0.49 -2.90 8.27
C PHE A 227 1.54 -2.01 7.62
N THR A 228 1.08 -0.92 7.02
CA THR A 228 1.91 0.21 6.63
C THR A 228 1.26 1.49 7.14
N GLY A 229 1.97 2.26 7.97
CA GLY A 229 1.44 3.50 8.55
C GLY A 229 2.32 4.08 9.66
N SER A 230 1.69 4.77 10.63
CA SER A 230 2.40 5.41 11.74
C SER A 230 2.89 4.42 12.79
N VAL A 231 3.94 4.79 13.51
CA VAL A 231 4.51 3.99 14.59
C VAL A 231 3.47 3.70 15.69
N ASP A 232 2.68 4.69 16.09
CA ASP A 232 1.71 4.54 17.17
C ASP A 232 0.58 3.55 16.80
N VAL A 233 0.06 3.64 15.57
CA VAL A 233 -0.92 2.66 15.06
C VAL A 233 -0.28 1.29 14.95
N GLY A 234 0.97 1.18 14.50
CA GLY A 234 1.70 -0.09 14.45
C GLY A 234 1.82 -0.75 15.82
N LYS A 235 2.18 0.00 16.86
CA LYS A 235 2.22 -0.48 18.25
C LYS A 235 0.84 -0.97 18.72
N HIS A 236 -0.22 -0.21 18.42
CA HIS A 236 -1.58 -0.60 18.76
C HIS A 236 -2.00 -1.92 18.09
N LEU A 237 -1.76 -2.05 16.78
CA LEU A 237 -2.07 -3.29 16.05
C LEU A 237 -1.24 -4.48 16.55
N GLN A 238 0.03 -4.27 16.89
CA GLN A 238 0.89 -5.30 17.48
C GLN A 238 0.33 -5.78 18.83
N SER A 239 -0.15 -4.86 19.66
CA SER A 239 -0.79 -5.20 20.94
C SER A 239 -2.05 -6.05 20.73
N LEU A 240 -2.95 -5.64 19.85
CA LEU A 240 -4.15 -6.41 19.52
C LEU A 240 -3.82 -7.80 18.93
N ALA A 241 -2.81 -7.88 18.09
CA ALA A 241 -2.38 -9.13 17.46
C ALA A 241 -1.78 -10.13 18.45
N SER A 242 -1.17 -9.65 19.54
CA SER A 242 -0.57 -10.49 20.58
C SER A 242 -1.58 -11.33 21.34
N GLU A 243 -2.83 -10.86 21.50
CA GLU A 243 -3.90 -11.59 22.18
C GLU A 243 -4.22 -12.96 21.54
N THR A 244 -3.96 -13.08 20.25
CA THR A 244 -4.23 -14.29 19.46
C THR A 244 -2.99 -14.84 18.76
N LEU A 245 -1.80 -14.37 19.17
CA LEU A 245 -0.47 -14.80 18.67
C LEU A 245 -0.33 -14.71 17.15
N LYS A 246 -0.90 -13.68 16.53
CA LYS A 246 -0.76 -13.45 15.09
C LYS A 246 0.64 -12.98 14.74
N LYS A 247 1.19 -13.46 13.61
CA LYS A 247 2.41 -12.89 13.06
C LYS A 247 2.18 -11.47 12.56
N CYS A 248 3.07 -10.55 12.90
CA CYS A 248 3.01 -9.16 12.45
C CYS A 248 4.17 -8.81 11.53
N THR A 249 3.84 -8.09 10.46
CA THR A 249 4.81 -7.42 9.57
C THR A 249 4.41 -5.95 9.48
N LEU A 250 5.22 -5.09 10.09
CA LEU A 250 4.91 -3.67 10.25
C LEU A 250 5.91 -2.83 9.46
N GLU A 251 5.39 -2.01 8.54
CA GLU A 251 6.14 -1.03 7.76
C GLU A 251 5.77 0.37 8.29
N LEU A 252 6.71 1.03 8.93
CA LEU A 252 6.46 2.20 9.74
C LEU A 252 7.21 3.43 9.22
N GLY A 253 6.89 4.60 9.74
CA GLY A 253 7.62 5.82 9.49
C GLY A 253 9.06 5.76 9.99
N GLY A 254 9.93 6.50 9.34
CA GLY A 254 11.35 6.58 9.67
C GLY A 254 11.93 7.97 9.47
N HIS A 255 13.24 8.12 9.69
CA HIS A 255 13.96 9.39 9.62
C HIS A 255 15.10 9.42 8.58
N ALA A 256 15.20 8.49 7.70
CA ALA A 256 16.13 8.43 6.56
C ALA A 256 17.29 9.47 6.60
N PRO A 257 18.32 9.30 7.43
CA PRO A 257 19.41 10.24 7.55
C PRO A 257 20.28 10.24 6.28
N VAL A 258 20.74 11.41 5.88
CA VAL A 258 21.69 11.61 4.76
C VAL A 258 22.98 12.18 5.31
N ILE A 259 24.10 11.56 5.00
CA ILE A 259 25.44 12.00 5.38
C ILE A 259 26.15 12.45 4.11
N ILE A 260 26.69 13.67 4.11
CA ILE A 260 27.39 14.29 2.99
C ILE A 260 28.80 14.65 3.46
N CYS A 261 29.78 13.95 2.90
CA CYS A 261 31.20 14.14 3.16
C CYS A 261 31.78 15.23 2.24
N ASP A 262 32.95 15.78 2.59
CA ASP A 262 33.57 16.89 1.86
C ASP A 262 34.02 16.51 0.46
N ASP A 263 34.34 15.24 0.22
CA ASP A 263 34.72 14.71 -1.09
C ASP A 263 33.52 14.41 -2.01
N ALA A 264 32.28 14.61 -1.53
CA ALA A 264 31.09 14.37 -2.32
C ALA A 264 30.91 15.42 -3.43
N ASN A 265 30.47 14.96 -4.61
CA ASN A 265 30.07 15.87 -5.66
C ASN A 265 28.70 16.49 -5.33
N ILE A 266 28.73 17.70 -4.74
CA ILE A 266 27.53 18.37 -4.21
C ILE A 266 26.45 18.55 -5.27
N ASP A 267 26.79 18.89 -6.51
CA ASP A 267 25.81 19.14 -7.57
C ASP A 267 25.06 17.85 -7.96
N LYS A 268 25.76 16.71 -8.00
CA LYS A 268 25.12 15.42 -8.20
C LYS A 268 24.27 14.98 -7.01
N VAL A 269 24.72 15.28 -5.79
CA VAL A 269 23.99 15.00 -4.55
C VAL A 269 22.69 15.79 -4.50
N LEU A 270 22.74 17.09 -4.76
CA LEU A 270 21.57 17.99 -4.77
C LEU A 270 20.47 17.49 -5.70
N ASN A 271 20.81 17.18 -6.96
CA ASN A 271 19.85 16.69 -7.94
C ASN A 271 19.15 15.39 -7.50
N LYS A 272 19.89 14.45 -6.91
CA LYS A 272 19.32 13.21 -6.43
C LYS A 272 18.45 13.42 -5.18
N ILE A 273 18.96 14.17 -4.21
CA ILE A 273 18.27 14.38 -2.92
C ILE A 273 16.97 15.18 -3.12
N ALA A 274 16.96 16.18 -3.98
CA ALA A 274 15.78 16.98 -4.27
C ALA A 274 14.63 16.10 -4.78
N ILE A 275 14.89 15.20 -5.74
CA ILE A 275 13.89 14.26 -6.24
C ILE A 275 13.34 13.38 -5.09
N TRP A 276 14.20 12.85 -4.22
CA TRP A 276 13.77 11.99 -3.11
C TRP A 276 13.04 12.76 -2.02
N LYS A 277 13.40 14.04 -1.79
CA LYS A 277 12.78 14.87 -0.76
C LYS A 277 11.40 15.36 -1.18
N PHE A 278 11.25 15.82 -2.40
CA PHE A 278 10.06 16.55 -2.85
C PHE A 278 9.01 15.65 -3.52
N ARG A 279 9.38 14.43 -3.97
CA ARG A 279 8.39 13.52 -4.54
C ARG A 279 7.24 13.26 -3.57
N ASN A 280 6.03 13.12 -4.12
CA ASN A 280 4.82 12.90 -3.35
C ASN A 280 4.61 13.95 -2.24
N SER A 281 5.03 15.20 -2.50
CA SER A 281 4.97 16.30 -1.54
C SER A 281 5.70 16.00 -0.22
N GLY A 282 6.77 15.20 -0.27
CA GLY A 282 7.53 14.77 0.90
C GLY A 282 6.82 13.70 1.75
N GLN A 283 5.63 13.27 1.37
CA GLN A 283 4.80 12.32 2.13
C GLN A 283 5.23 10.86 1.92
N VAL A 284 6.49 10.57 2.22
CA VAL A 284 7.16 9.30 1.96
C VAL A 284 7.86 8.80 3.22
N CYS A 285 7.64 7.54 3.59
CA CYS A 285 8.25 6.93 4.79
C CYS A 285 9.79 6.91 4.76
N ILE A 286 10.40 6.91 3.57
CA ILE A 286 11.85 6.93 3.34
C ILE A 286 12.33 8.30 2.82
N SER A 287 11.53 9.37 2.98
CA SER A 287 11.95 10.71 2.58
C SER A 287 13.15 11.16 3.43
N PRO A 288 14.21 11.70 2.83
CA PRO A 288 15.31 12.30 3.56
C PRO A 288 14.79 13.40 4.52
N SER A 289 15.05 13.24 5.81
CA SER A 289 14.52 14.15 6.84
C SER A 289 15.60 14.79 7.70
N ARG A 290 16.80 14.20 7.75
CA ARG A 290 17.96 14.74 8.48
C ARG A 290 19.18 14.71 7.59
N PHE A 291 19.81 15.87 7.45
CA PHE A 291 20.99 16.05 6.64
C PHE A 291 22.18 16.39 7.54
N PHE A 292 23.20 15.53 7.53
CA PHE A 292 24.46 15.74 8.21
C PHE A 292 25.50 16.07 7.15
N VAL A 293 25.88 17.34 7.06
CA VAL A 293 26.78 17.85 6.05
C VAL A 293 28.07 18.31 6.72
N GLN A 294 29.24 17.85 6.21
CA GLN A 294 30.51 18.34 6.70
C GLN A 294 30.67 19.84 6.45
N GLU A 295 31.40 20.51 7.32
CA GLU A 295 31.54 21.96 7.39
C GLU A 295 31.91 22.59 6.04
N ALA A 296 32.95 22.06 5.36
CA ALA A 296 33.44 22.60 4.12
C ALA A 296 32.40 22.53 2.97
N SER A 297 31.49 21.59 2.99
CA SER A 297 30.42 21.41 1.99
C SER A 297 29.10 22.05 2.40
N TYR A 298 28.95 22.49 3.65
CA TYR A 298 27.67 22.90 4.22
C TYR A 298 27.02 24.05 3.48
N LYS A 299 27.76 25.16 3.30
CA LYS A 299 27.22 26.36 2.64
C LYS A 299 26.78 26.07 1.20
N LYS A 300 27.63 25.37 0.42
CA LYS A 300 27.31 25.02 -0.98
C LYS A 300 26.07 24.13 -1.05
N PHE A 301 25.93 23.16 -0.12
CA PHE A 301 24.77 22.28 -0.06
C PHE A 301 23.49 23.05 0.26
N VAL A 302 23.50 23.89 1.31
CA VAL A 302 22.32 24.66 1.72
C VAL A 302 21.87 25.63 0.64
N ASP A 303 22.77 26.42 0.10
CA ASP A 303 22.46 27.40 -0.96
C ASP A 303 21.87 26.70 -2.20
N GLY A 304 22.47 25.58 -2.62
CA GLY A 304 22.01 24.79 -3.75
C GLY A 304 20.66 24.13 -3.50
N PHE A 305 20.43 23.60 -2.29
CA PHE A 305 19.16 22.96 -1.95
C PHE A 305 18.00 23.96 -1.89
N VAL A 306 18.23 25.15 -1.30
CA VAL A 306 17.27 26.26 -1.28
C VAL A 306 16.96 26.74 -2.71
N ALA A 307 17.96 26.87 -3.57
CA ALA A 307 17.75 27.26 -4.96
C ALA A 307 16.85 26.27 -5.71
N ILE A 308 17.04 24.95 -5.50
CA ILE A 308 16.18 23.93 -6.11
C ILE A 308 14.77 24.00 -5.54
N ALA A 309 14.62 24.13 -4.21
CA ALA A 309 13.32 24.22 -3.57
C ALA A 309 12.47 25.39 -4.09
N ASN A 310 13.11 26.56 -4.30
CA ASN A 310 12.45 27.75 -4.82
C ASN A 310 12.00 27.63 -6.30
N GLN A 311 12.50 26.65 -7.04
CA GLN A 311 12.13 26.43 -8.45
C GLN A 311 10.96 25.45 -8.62
N ILE A 312 10.48 24.82 -7.53
CA ILE A 312 9.39 23.85 -7.58
C ILE A 312 8.06 24.57 -7.82
N ASN A 313 7.40 24.25 -8.92
CA ASN A 313 6.06 24.74 -9.21
C ASN A 313 5.02 23.92 -8.48
N LEU A 314 4.31 24.58 -7.55
CA LEU A 314 3.20 23.96 -6.81
C LEU A 314 1.90 24.11 -7.61
N GLY A 315 1.10 23.04 -7.67
CA GLY A 315 -0.18 23.09 -8.37
C GLY A 315 -0.96 21.79 -8.27
N SER A 316 -2.08 21.71 -8.99
CA SER A 316 -2.83 20.47 -9.10
C SER A 316 -1.98 19.38 -9.76
N GLY A 317 -2.01 18.17 -9.23
CA GLY A 317 -1.29 17.05 -9.81
C GLY A 317 -1.74 16.66 -11.23
N LEU A 318 -2.89 17.17 -11.69
CA LEU A 318 -3.40 16.98 -13.06
C LEU A 318 -2.89 18.01 -14.06
N GLU A 319 -2.25 19.09 -13.58
CA GLU A 319 -1.66 20.13 -14.45
C GLU A 319 -0.26 19.69 -14.89
N GLU A 320 0.04 19.85 -16.19
CA GLU A 320 1.31 19.42 -16.78
C GLU A 320 2.53 20.16 -16.20
N ASN A 321 2.36 21.43 -15.81
CA ASN A 321 3.42 22.28 -15.28
C ASN A 321 3.63 22.15 -13.78
N SER A 322 2.87 21.31 -13.08
CA SER A 322 3.05 21.08 -11.66
C SER A 322 4.17 20.09 -11.39
N ASP A 323 5.16 20.53 -10.61
CA ASP A 323 6.24 19.66 -10.12
C ASP A 323 5.84 18.91 -8.84
N MET A 324 5.02 19.54 -8.00
CA MET A 324 4.59 19.01 -6.73
C MET A 324 3.12 19.38 -6.45
N GLY A 325 2.33 18.39 -6.04
CA GLY A 325 0.93 18.55 -5.66
C GLY A 325 0.75 18.98 -4.19
N PRO A 326 -0.51 19.08 -3.72
CA PRO A 326 -0.83 19.42 -2.34
C PRO A 326 -0.47 18.33 -1.34
N LEU A 327 -0.49 18.68 -0.05
CA LEU A 327 -0.64 17.70 1.04
C LEU A 327 -2.05 17.13 1.03
N ILE A 328 -2.21 15.88 1.48
CA ILE A 328 -3.47 15.16 1.31
C ILE A 328 -4.63 15.72 2.15
N PHE A 329 -4.36 16.29 3.34
CA PHE A 329 -5.38 16.86 4.22
C PHE A 329 -4.77 17.86 5.22
N GLU A 330 -5.60 18.74 5.74
CA GLU A 330 -5.26 19.86 6.61
C GLU A 330 -4.41 19.46 7.83
N LYS A 331 -4.69 18.31 8.45
CA LYS A 331 -3.88 17.82 9.59
C LYS A 331 -2.40 17.66 9.23
N GLN A 332 -2.06 17.34 7.96
CA GLN A 332 -0.66 17.27 7.53
C GLN A 332 -0.06 18.68 7.37
N VAL A 333 -0.86 19.66 6.95
CA VAL A 333 -0.44 21.07 6.89
C VAL A 333 -0.05 21.54 8.29
N HIS A 334 -0.96 21.42 9.25
CA HIS A 334 -0.69 21.81 10.66
C HIS A 334 0.51 21.09 11.27
N LYS A 335 0.72 19.81 10.90
CA LYS A 335 1.90 19.09 11.33
C LYS A 335 3.19 19.70 10.75
N MET A 336 3.19 20.13 9.49
CA MET A 336 4.36 20.77 8.88
C MET A 336 4.60 22.14 9.51
N GLU A 337 3.56 22.95 9.73
CA GLU A 337 3.63 24.25 10.40
C GLU A 337 4.25 24.14 11.81
N SER A 338 3.95 23.04 12.53
CA SER A 338 4.53 22.82 13.87
C SER A 338 6.03 22.54 13.87
N PHE A 339 6.65 22.31 12.70
CA PHE A 339 8.10 22.10 12.58
C PHE A 339 8.85 23.38 12.17
N VAL A 340 8.16 24.42 11.75
CA VAL A 340 8.68 25.72 11.35
C VAL A 340 8.43 26.76 12.43
#